data_ad136286b91fd297429f890a5a94cd70
#
_entry.id   ad136286b91fd297429f890a5a94cd70
#
_cell.length_a   1.000
_cell.length_b   1.000
_cell.length_c   1.000
_cell.angle_alpha   90.00
_cell.angle_beta   90.00
_cell.angle_gamma   90.00
#
_symmetry.space_group_name_H-M   'P 1'
#
loop_
_entity.id
_entity.type
_entity.pdbx_description
1 polymer ?
#
loop_
_entity_poly.entity_id
_entity_poly.type
_entity_poly.pdbx_seq_one_letter_code
_entity_poly.pdbx_strand_id
1 'polypeptide(L)'
;MCNESIEVIPRLRYLLTFTESKEYCCTECKSHFKKLSKVRCPNCYKEIQGNECVDCQIWKKKGYTPNHIAIFRYEGFMKEYFSQYKFMGDYYLRKIFQEDIADALNPLLKKGYTLVPVPLSEERFAERGFNQVEGLLEGLPYQNIFGKKDIEKQSSKTRKERLNQENPFFIKQNVELSRKIVIVDDIYTTGSTIYKMVQLLQKPDVEEVVTFSLAR
;
A
#
# COMPACT_ATOMS: atom_id res chain seq x y z
N MET A 1 7.45 -10.32 -16.37
CA MET A 1 8.29 -9.20 -16.85
C MET A 1 9.15 -9.72 -18.00
N CYS A 2 10.11 -8.98 -18.58
CA CYS A 2 10.78 -9.35 -19.85
C CYS A 2 11.69 -10.59 -19.82
N ASN A 3 12.06 -11.10 -18.66
CA ASN A 3 13.03 -12.21 -18.48
C ASN A 3 14.45 -11.92 -19.04
N GLU A 4 14.79 -10.67 -19.29
CA GLU A 4 16.14 -10.29 -19.72
C GLU A 4 17.09 -10.21 -18.53
N SER A 5 18.37 -10.47 -18.81
CA SER A 5 19.43 -10.27 -17.82
C SER A 5 19.60 -8.79 -17.52
N ILE A 6 19.70 -8.44 -16.25
CA ILE A 6 19.94 -7.05 -15.84
C ILE A 6 21.44 -6.81 -15.89
N GLU A 7 21.89 -5.98 -16.85
CA GLU A 7 23.26 -5.49 -16.87
C GLU A 7 23.42 -4.40 -15.81
N VAL A 8 24.15 -4.71 -14.75
CA VAL A 8 24.46 -3.73 -13.72
C VAL A 8 25.68 -2.93 -14.13
N ILE A 9 25.45 -1.71 -14.62
CA ILE A 9 26.55 -0.76 -14.87
C ILE A 9 26.88 -0.10 -13.52
N PRO A 10 28.05 -0.37 -12.92
CA PRO A 10 28.40 0.20 -11.64
C PRO A 10 28.53 1.73 -11.76
N ARG A 11 27.69 2.48 -11.07
CA ARG A 11 27.83 3.94 -10.99
C ARG A 11 29.03 4.28 -10.13
N LEU A 12 29.76 5.34 -10.48
CA LEU A 12 30.96 5.81 -9.76
C LEU A 12 30.75 5.91 -8.24
N ARG A 13 29.54 6.30 -7.81
CA ARG A 13 29.12 6.35 -6.41
C ARG A 13 29.28 5.00 -5.70
N TYR A 14 28.91 3.89 -6.36
CA TYR A 14 28.99 2.54 -5.78
C TYR A 14 30.44 2.05 -5.70
N LEU A 15 31.28 2.43 -6.65
CA LEU A 15 32.71 2.16 -6.63
C LEU A 15 33.41 2.87 -5.44
N LEU A 16 32.97 4.09 -5.12
CA LEU A 16 33.53 4.87 -4.00
C LEU A 16 33.00 4.43 -2.63
N THR A 17 31.78 3.89 -2.54
CA THR A 17 31.13 3.48 -1.30
C THR A 17 31.22 1.98 -1.03
N PHE A 18 31.80 1.19 -1.94
CA PHE A 18 31.82 -0.28 -1.90
C PHE A 18 30.42 -0.90 -1.71
N THR A 19 29.37 -0.19 -2.13
CA THR A 19 27.99 -0.69 -2.07
C THR A 19 27.63 -1.29 -3.44
N GLU A 20 26.99 -2.46 -3.45
CA GLU A 20 26.47 -3.04 -4.68
C GLU A 20 25.26 -2.25 -5.17
N SER A 21 25.24 -1.88 -6.45
CA SER A 21 24.02 -1.37 -7.09
C SER A 21 23.10 -2.57 -7.34
N LYS A 22 22.09 -2.75 -6.50
CA LYS A 22 21.11 -3.81 -6.69
C LYS A 22 19.98 -3.29 -7.57
N GLU A 23 20.12 -3.41 -8.88
CA GLU A 23 19.03 -3.16 -9.81
C GLU A 23 18.19 -4.43 -9.94
N TYR A 24 16.91 -4.34 -9.58
CA TYR A 24 15.96 -5.47 -9.61
C TYR A 24 15.01 -5.42 -10.81
N CYS A 25 15.17 -4.43 -11.69
CA CYS A 25 14.35 -4.22 -12.86
C CYS A 25 15.19 -3.54 -13.94
N CYS A 26 15.14 -4.03 -15.18
CA CYS A 26 15.82 -3.37 -16.30
C CYS A 26 15.18 -2.00 -16.57
N THR A 27 15.94 -1.11 -17.19
CA THR A 27 15.52 0.28 -17.48
C THR A 27 14.25 0.32 -18.32
N GLU A 28 14.10 -0.57 -19.29
CA GLU A 28 12.91 -0.66 -20.14
C GLU A 28 11.67 -1.03 -19.33
N CYS A 29 11.70 -2.12 -18.58
CA CYS A 29 10.58 -2.49 -17.69
C CYS A 29 10.28 -1.38 -16.70
N LYS A 30 11.29 -0.72 -16.12
CA LYS A 30 11.11 0.39 -15.17
C LYS A 30 10.39 1.58 -15.83
N SER A 31 10.61 1.85 -17.11
CA SER A 31 9.97 2.94 -17.85
C SER A 31 8.45 2.75 -18.08
N HIS A 32 7.98 1.51 -18.03
CA HIS A 32 6.56 1.18 -18.16
C HIS A 32 5.73 1.49 -16.91
N PHE A 33 6.36 1.62 -15.74
CA PHE A 33 5.69 2.03 -14.52
C PHE A 33 5.45 3.55 -14.52
N LYS A 34 4.21 3.95 -14.66
CA LYS A 34 3.84 5.38 -14.74
C LYS A 34 3.61 5.95 -13.35
N LYS A 35 4.42 6.96 -12.96
CA LYS A 35 4.17 7.74 -11.75
C LYS A 35 2.91 8.59 -11.91
N LEU A 36 2.22 8.84 -10.80
CA LEU A 36 1.08 9.73 -10.76
C LEU A 36 1.50 11.15 -11.17
N SER A 37 0.64 11.82 -11.92
CA SER A 37 0.88 13.22 -12.34
C SER A 37 0.81 14.16 -11.14
N LYS A 38 1.28 15.41 -11.33
CA LYS A 38 1.13 16.47 -10.34
C LYS A 38 -0.31 16.97 -10.23
N VAL A 39 -1.12 16.79 -11.31
CA VAL A 39 -2.54 17.17 -11.35
C VAL A 39 -3.37 16.03 -10.77
N ARG A 40 -3.53 16.07 -9.45
CA ARG A 40 -4.21 15.02 -8.68
C ARG A 40 -4.91 15.59 -7.46
N CYS A 41 -5.89 14.85 -6.95
CA CYS A 41 -6.58 15.19 -5.72
C CYS A 41 -5.59 15.23 -4.54
N PRO A 42 -5.56 16.32 -3.74
CA PRO A 42 -4.64 16.42 -2.61
C PRO A 42 -4.95 15.42 -1.49
N ASN A 43 -6.18 14.93 -1.41
CA ASN A 43 -6.61 14.06 -0.32
C ASN A 43 -6.40 12.56 -0.61
N CYS A 44 -6.68 12.11 -1.83
CA CYS A 44 -6.61 10.68 -2.16
C CYS A 44 -5.68 10.35 -3.32
N TYR A 45 -4.97 11.32 -3.88
CA TYR A 45 -4.00 11.19 -4.98
C TYR A 45 -4.58 10.66 -6.30
N LYS A 46 -5.91 10.56 -6.47
CA LYS A 46 -6.52 10.27 -7.76
C LYS A 46 -6.21 11.38 -8.74
N GLU A 47 -5.76 11.03 -9.93
CA GLU A 47 -5.64 12.00 -11.01
C GLU A 47 -7.02 12.52 -11.40
N ILE A 48 -7.15 13.83 -11.52
CA ILE A 48 -8.44 14.51 -11.75
C ILE A 48 -8.32 15.46 -12.94
N GLN A 49 -9.41 15.58 -13.68
CA GLN A 49 -9.61 16.62 -14.68
C GLN A 49 -10.57 17.63 -14.07
N GLY A 50 -10.06 18.71 -13.48
CA GLY A 50 -10.85 19.72 -12.79
C GLY A 50 -10.57 19.81 -11.29
N ASN A 51 -11.42 20.56 -10.56
CA ASN A 51 -11.15 20.95 -9.17
C ASN A 51 -11.70 19.99 -8.12
N GLU A 52 -12.58 19.04 -8.50
CA GLU A 52 -13.27 18.19 -7.55
C GLU A 52 -13.02 16.70 -7.79
N CYS A 53 -12.73 15.98 -6.71
CA CYS A 53 -12.57 14.53 -6.73
C CYS A 53 -13.87 13.84 -6.30
N VAL A 54 -14.53 13.17 -7.24
CA VAL A 54 -15.79 12.44 -6.98
C VAL A 54 -15.65 11.39 -5.88
N ASP A 55 -14.53 10.67 -5.83
CA ASP A 55 -14.29 9.67 -4.77
C ASP A 55 -14.25 10.31 -3.39
N CYS A 56 -13.58 11.48 -3.26
CA CYS A 56 -13.51 12.20 -1.98
C CYS A 56 -14.85 12.81 -1.57
N GLN A 57 -15.69 13.22 -2.53
CA GLN A 57 -17.04 13.66 -2.22
C GLN A 57 -17.89 12.54 -1.59
N ILE A 58 -17.76 11.30 -2.10
CA ILE A 58 -18.44 10.13 -1.53
C ILE A 58 -17.98 9.90 -0.08
N TRP A 59 -16.67 9.98 0.19
CA TRP A 59 -16.12 9.81 1.53
C TRP A 59 -16.52 10.92 2.47
N LYS A 60 -16.53 12.18 1.98
CA LYS A 60 -16.96 13.35 2.77
C LYS A 60 -18.41 13.22 3.25
N LYS A 61 -19.31 12.67 2.44
CA LYS A 61 -20.69 12.35 2.85
C LYS A 61 -20.75 11.32 3.99
N LYS A 62 -19.71 10.52 4.18
CA LYS A 62 -19.57 9.55 5.30
C LYS A 62 -18.76 10.12 6.47
N GLY A 63 -18.50 11.42 6.50
CA GLY A 63 -17.71 12.07 7.54
C GLY A 63 -16.21 11.76 7.50
N TYR A 64 -15.68 11.30 6.36
CA TYR A 64 -14.26 10.94 6.20
C TYR A 64 -13.60 11.73 5.08
N THR A 65 -12.46 12.32 5.37
CA THR A 65 -11.58 12.92 4.36
C THR A 65 -10.31 12.11 4.30
N PRO A 66 -10.00 11.46 3.16
CA PRO A 66 -8.75 10.70 3.01
C PRO A 66 -7.53 11.60 3.19
N ASN A 67 -6.50 11.09 3.85
CA ASN A 67 -5.14 11.64 3.91
C ASN A 67 -4.22 10.56 3.34
N HIS A 68 -4.16 10.48 1.99
CA HIS A 68 -3.54 9.36 1.29
C HIS A 68 -2.42 9.82 0.38
N ILE A 69 -1.36 9.03 0.32
CA ILE A 69 -0.20 9.20 -0.55
C ILE A 69 -0.08 7.97 -1.44
N ALA A 70 0.16 8.17 -2.73
CA ALA A 70 0.46 7.08 -3.67
C ALA A 70 1.54 7.52 -4.67
N ILE A 71 2.26 6.55 -5.24
CA ILE A 71 3.39 6.83 -6.13
C ILE A 71 3.02 6.61 -7.60
N PHE A 72 2.46 5.44 -7.93
CA PHE A 72 2.25 5.00 -9.30
C PHE A 72 0.78 4.93 -9.67
N ARG A 73 0.49 4.96 -10.99
CA ARG A 73 -0.82 4.65 -11.54
C ARG A 73 -1.07 3.14 -11.48
N TYR A 74 -2.28 2.74 -11.06
CA TYR A 74 -2.70 1.34 -11.10
C TYR A 74 -3.27 1.00 -12.48
N GLU A 75 -2.42 0.99 -13.51
CA GLU A 75 -2.80 0.70 -14.90
C GLU A 75 -1.69 -0.07 -15.64
N GLY A 76 -2.04 -0.68 -16.79
CA GLY A 76 -1.06 -1.33 -17.68
C GLY A 76 -0.11 -2.26 -16.93
N PHE A 77 1.17 -2.01 -17.08
CA PHE A 77 2.26 -2.83 -16.55
C PHE A 77 2.25 -2.97 -15.01
N MET A 78 1.73 -1.98 -14.28
CA MET A 78 1.55 -2.08 -12.82
C MET A 78 0.54 -3.17 -12.44
N LYS A 79 -0.51 -3.38 -13.23
CA LYS A 79 -1.47 -4.48 -12.99
C LYS A 79 -0.83 -5.84 -13.23
N GLU A 80 -0.01 -5.96 -14.26
CA GLU A 80 0.77 -7.19 -14.54
C GLU A 80 1.76 -7.50 -13.43
N TYR A 81 2.50 -6.48 -12.96
CA TYR A 81 3.38 -6.59 -11.80
C TYR A 81 2.64 -7.16 -10.58
N PHE A 82 1.51 -6.57 -10.19
CA PHE A 82 0.76 -7.06 -9.04
C PHE A 82 0.14 -8.44 -9.27
N SER A 83 -0.20 -8.79 -10.51
CA SER A 83 -0.65 -10.14 -10.85
C SER A 83 0.44 -11.16 -10.59
N GLN A 84 1.66 -10.91 -11.06
CA GLN A 84 2.81 -11.79 -10.85
C GLN A 84 3.18 -11.85 -9.36
N TYR A 85 3.29 -10.70 -8.70
CA TYR A 85 3.66 -10.62 -7.30
C TYR A 85 2.66 -11.33 -6.37
N LYS A 86 1.34 -11.14 -6.59
CA LYS A 86 0.29 -11.65 -5.70
C LYS A 86 -0.14 -13.07 -5.97
N PHE A 87 -0.20 -13.48 -7.25
CA PHE A 87 -0.85 -14.72 -7.66
C PHE A 87 0.11 -15.76 -8.22
N MET A 88 1.23 -15.34 -8.80
CA MET A 88 2.26 -16.27 -9.24
C MET A 88 3.36 -16.50 -8.19
N GLY A 89 3.28 -15.81 -7.05
CA GLY A 89 4.18 -16.02 -5.92
C GLY A 89 5.60 -15.50 -6.15
N ASP A 90 5.81 -14.63 -7.14
CA ASP A 90 7.15 -14.05 -7.39
C ASP A 90 7.50 -13.01 -6.33
N TYR A 91 7.85 -13.53 -5.15
CA TYR A 91 8.19 -12.72 -3.99
C TYR A 91 9.40 -11.79 -4.23
N TYR A 92 10.26 -12.12 -5.20
CA TYR A 92 11.44 -11.31 -5.50
C TYR A 92 11.06 -9.94 -6.08
N LEU A 93 9.92 -9.83 -6.74
CA LEU A 93 9.41 -8.59 -7.32
C LEU A 93 9.22 -7.46 -6.29
N ARG A 94 9.07 -7.75 -4.99
CA ARG A 94 8.96 -6.75 -3.93
C ARG A 94 10.13 -5.75 -3.94
N LYS A 95 11.30 -6.19 -4.42
CA LYS A 95 12.53 -5.39 -4.42
C LYS A 95 12.53 -4.25 -5.43
N ILE A 96 11.69 -4.33 -6.48
CA ILE A 96 11.68 -3.33 -7.56
C ILE A 96 11.40 -1.92 -7.06
N PHE A 97 10.52 -1.78 -6.05
CA PHE A 97 10.04 -0.50 -5.55
C PHE A 97 10.54 -0.14 -4.15
N GLN A 98 11.50 -0.86 -3.60
CA GLN A 98 12.03 -0.60 -2.25
C GLN A 98 12.54 0.82 -2.08
N GLU A 99 13.29 1.35 -3.06
CA GLU A 99 13.80 2.73 -3.03
C GLU A 99 12.65 3.74 -3.13
N ASP A 100 11.72 3.59 -4.07
CA ASP A 100 10.58 4.50 -4.23
C ASP A 100 9.71 4.53 -2.96
N ILE A 101 9.49 3.38 -2.30
CA ILE A 101 8.74 3.27 -1.06
C ILE A 101 9.51 3.91 0.11
N ALA A 102 10.80 3.63 0.21
CA ALA A 102 11.65 4.22 1.25
C ALA A 102 11.71 5.74 1.14
N ASP A 103 11.85 6.28 -0.07
CA ASP A 103 11.85 7.73 -0.31
C ASP A 103 10.52 8.38 0.10
N ALA A 104 9.40 7.71 -0.12
CA ALA A 104 8.10 8.21 0.27
C ALA A 104 7.83 8.12 1.79
N LEU A 105 8.29 7.04 2.45
CA LEU A 105 7.94 6.76 3.84
C LEU A 105 8.97 7.24 4.86
N ASN A 106 10.26 7.34 4.52
CA ASN A 106 11.30 7.84 5.44
C ASN A 106 11.02 9.25 6.01
N PRO A 107 10.47 10.22 5.24
CA PRO A 107 10.09 11.51 5.81
C PRO A 107 9.02 11.40 6.90
N LEU A 108 8.10 10.43 6.80
CA LEU A 108 7.07 10.18 7.81
C LEU A 108 7.67 9.48 9.04
N LEU A 109 8.54 8.48 8.85
CA LEU A 109 9.28 7.83 9.95
C LEU A 109 10.07 8.86 10.76
N LYS A 110 10.78 9.78 10.10
CA LYS A 110 11.53 10.87 10.77
C LYS A 110 10.62 11.82 11.56
N LYS A 111 9.33 11.92 11.22
CA LYS A 111 8.32 12.71 11.96
C LYS A 111 7.62 11.90 13.08
N GLY A 112 8.10 10.69 13.37
CA GLY A 112 7.59 9.84 14.45
C GLY A 112 6.35 9.02 14.09
N TYR A 113 6.05 8.83 12.79
CA TYR A 113 4.98 7.92 12.39
C TYR A 113 5.44 6.47 12.47
N THR A 114 4.51 5.60 12.85
CA THR A 114 4.69 4.15 12.81
C THR A 114 4.01 3.58 11.57
N LEU A 115 4.74 2.81 10.78
CA LEU A 115 4.17 2.12 9.61
C LEU A 115 3.38 0.90 10.07
N VAL A 116 2.19 0.72 9.48
CA VAL A 116 1.28 -0.37 9.83
C VAL A 116 0.76 -1.00 8.52
N PRO A 117 1.22 -2.20 8.17
CA PRO A 117 0.78 -2.88 6.97
C PRO A 117 -0.68 -3.34 7.08
N VAL A 118 -1.41 -3.29 5.97
CA VAL A 118 -2.73 -3.92 5.84
C VAL A 118 -2.57 -5.43 5.97
N PRO A 119 -3.28 -6.09 6.92
CA PRO A 119 -3.16 -7.53 7.13
C PRO A 119 -3.86 -8.33 6.04
N LEU A 120 -3.34 -9.51 5.76
CA LEU A 120 -4.06 -10.54 5.02
C LEU A 120 -4.95 -11.35 5.97
N SER A 121 -6.00 -11.98 5.41
CA SER A 121 -6.70 -13.05 6.09
C SER A 121 -5.86 -14.34 6.08
N GLU A 122 -6.16 -15.27 6.99
CA GLU A 122 -5.44 -16.54 7.09
C GLU A 122 -5.56 -17.36 5.79
N GLU A 123 -6.76 -17.42 5.18
CA GLU A 123 -6.99 -18.07 3.89
C GLU A 123 -6.03 -17.52 2.82
N ARG A 124 -5.97 -16.19 2.68
CA ARG A 124 -5.11 -15.57 1.67
C ARG A 124 -3.62 -15.69 1.98
N PHE A 125 -3.26 -15.74 3.25
CA PHE A 125 -1.87 -15.97 3.64
C PHE A 125 -1.45 -17.40 3.30
N ALA A 126 -2.31 -18.39 3.55
CA ALA A 126 -2.07 -19.78 3.17
C ALA A 126 -1.96 -19.96 1.64
N GLU A 127 -2.82 -19.29 0.85
CA GLU A 127 -2.76 -19.32 -0.61
C GLU A 127 -1.48 -18.68 -1.17
N ARG A 128 -1.00 -17.58 -0.59
CA ARG A 128 0.07 -16.74 -1.13
C ARG A 128 1.44 -17.02 -0.53
N GLY A 129 1.47 -17.51 0.71
CA GLY A 129 2.70 -17.77 1.47
C GLY A 129 3.33 -16.52 2.12
N PHE A 130 2.85 -15.31 1.80
CA PHE A 130 3.40 -14.06 2.34
C PHE A 130 2.38 -12.92 2.32
N ASN A 131 2.59 -11.91 3.18
CA ASN A 131 1.89 -10.64 3.09
C ASN A 131 2.62 -9.71 2.12
N GLN A 132 1.97 -9.36 1.01
CA GLN A 132 2.56 -8.51 -0.03
C GLN A 132 2.94 -7.12 0.49
N VAL A 133 2.20 -6.56 1.45
CA VAL A 133 2.48 -5.24 2.00
C VAL A 133 3.71 -5.28 2.90
N GLU A 134 3.84 -6.31 3.73
CA GLU A 134 5.05 -6.53 4.54
C GLU A 134 6.28 -6.74 3.65
N GLY A 135 6.13 -7.50 2.57
CA GLY A 135 7.19 -7.67 1.59
C GLY A 135 7.64 -6.34 0.96
N LEU A 136 6.70 -5.45 0.62
CA LEU A 136 7.02 -4.11 0.11
C LEU A 136 7.72 -3.22 1.15
N LEU A 137 7.51 -3.47 2.43
CA LEU A 137 8.14 -2.74 3.55
C LEU A 137 9.48 -3.34 4.00
N GLU A 138 10.04 -4.34 3.29
CA GLU A 138 11.33 -4.93 3.64
C GLU A 138 12.41 -3.86 3.81
N GLY A 139 13.09 -3.87 4.97
CA GLY A 139 14.10 -2.87 5.33
C GLY A 139 13.56 -1.60 6.02
N LEU A 140 12.25 -1.45 6.15
CA LEU A 140 11.63 -0.37 6.93
C LEU A 140 11.00 -0.93 8.22
N PRO A 141 11.09 -0.21 9.36
CA PRO A 141 10.44 -0.63 10.59
C PRO A 141 8.93 -0.50 10.49
N TYR A 142 8.16 -1.52 10.88
CA TYR A 142 6.71 -1.49 10.93
C TYR A 142 6.16 -2.28 12.12
N GLN A 143 4.89 -2.09 12.44
CA GLN A 143 4.17 -2.81 13.49
C GLN A 143 2.90 -3.47 12.94
N ASN A 144 2.69 -4.73 13.27
CA ASN A 144 1.49 -5.51 12.91
C ASN A 144 0.41 -5.38 13.98
N ILE A 145 -0.26 -4.22 14.02
CA ILE A 145 -1.31 -3.92 15.01
C ILE A 145 -2.70 -4.46 14.63
N PHE A 146 -2.92 -4.76 13.35
CA PHE A 146 -4.21 -5.25 12.87
C PHE A 146 -4.20 -6.75 12.60
N GLY A 147 -5.38 -7.36 12.79
CA GLY A 147 -5.75 -8.64 12.25
C GLY A 147 -6.93 -8.52 11.30
N LYS A 148 -7.16 -9.55 10.51
CA LYS A 148 -8.26 -9.65 9.56
C LYS A 148 -8.92 -11.02 9.68
N LYS A 149 -10.23 -11.03 9.95
CA LYS A 149 -11.05 -12.24 9.95
C LYS A 149 -11.30 -12.70 8.52
N ASP A 150 -11.32 -14.01 8.30
CA ASP A 150 -11.83 -14.57 7.07
C ASP A 150 -13.35 -14.31 7.02
N ILE A 151 -13.80 -13.71 5.94
CA ILE A 151 -15.22 -13.56 5.68
C ILE A 151 -15.62 -14.68 4.75
N GLU A 152 -16.43 -15.62 5.22
CA GLU A 152 -17.02 -16.64 4.36
C GLU A 152 -17.66 -15.98 3.14
N LYS A 153 -17.24 -16.42 1.97
CA LYS A 153 -17.86 -16.05 0.69
C LYS A 153 -19.27 -16.68 0.62
N GLN A 154 -20.21 -16.13 1.38
CA GLN A 154 -21.60 -16.54 1.24
C GLN A 154 -22.15 -15.94 -0.06
N SER A 155 -22.19 -16.77 -1.10
CA SER A 155 -22.76 -16.45 -2.41
C SER A 155 -24.26 -16.10 -2.37
N SER A 156 -24.92 -16.27 -1.22
CA SER A 156 -26.38 -16.12 -1.01
C SER A 156 -26.80 -14.83 -0.31
N LYS A 157 -25.86 -13.93 0.07
CA LYS A 157 -26.26 -12.70 0.82
C LYS A 157 -26.94 -11.67 -0.07
N THR A 158 -28.08 -11.17 0.39
CA THR A 158 -28.81 -10.06 -0.21
C THR A 158 -28.01 -8.74 -0.18
N ARG A 159 -28.39 -7.77 -1.01
CA ARG A 159 -27.77 -6.43 -1.05
C ARG A 159 -27.81 -5.71 0.31
N LYS A 160 -28.84 -5.95 1.13
CA LYS A 160 -29.00 -5.37 2.48
C LYS A 160 -28.01 -5.95 3.49
N GLU A 161 -27.77 -7.26 3.42
CA GLU A 161 -26.80 -7.96 4.30
C GLU A 161 -25.35 -7.58 3.94
N ARG A 162 -25.06 -7.24 2.67
CA ARG A 162 -23.74 -6.72 2.26
C ARG A 162 -23.47 -5.31 2.80
N LEU A 163 -24.50 -4.49 3.02
CA LEU A 163 -24.36 -3.15 3.60
C LEU A 163 -24.10 -3.17 5.10
N ASN A 164 -24.56 -4.23 5.81
CA ASN A 164 -24.33 -4.46 7.22
C ASN A 164 -23.15 -5.39 7.52
N GLN A 165 -22.26 -5.63 6.56
CA GLN A 165 -21.07 -6.45 6.81
C GLN A 165 -20.22 -5.82 7.89
N GLU A 166 -20.01 -6.58 8.97
CA GLU A 166 -19.08 -6.24 10.04
C GLU A 166 -17.70 -5.90 9.46
N ASN A 167 -17.00 -5.01 10.12
CA ASN A 167 -15.64 -4.69 9.75
C ASN A 167 -14.78 -5.96 9.89
N PRO A 168 -14.16 -6.47 8.80
CA PRO A 168 -13.34 -7.68 8.92
C PRO A 168 -12.03 -7.44 9.66
N PHE A 169 -11.64 -6.18 9.81
CA PHE A 169 -10.42 -5.82 10.51
C PHE A 169 -10.68 -5.62 11.99
N PHE A 170 -9.67 -5.91 12.80
CA PHE A 170 -9.69 -5.65 14.24
C PHE A 170 -8.27 -5.27 14.70
N ILE A 171 -8.19 -4.55 15.82
CA ILE A 171 -6.91 -4.29 16.48
C ILE A 171 -6.59 -5.51 17.34
N LYS A 172 -5.37 -6.03 17.23
CA LYS A 172 -4.89 -7.15 18.03
C LYS A 172 -4.88 -6.78 19.52
N GLN A 173 -5.00 -7.78 20.38
CA GLN A 173 -4.89 -7.59 21.83
C GLN A 173 -3.44 -7.27 22.21
N ASN A 174 -3.27 -6.55 23.32
CA ASN A 174 -1.96 -6.22 23.89
C ASN A 174 -1.00 -5.48 22.95
N VAL A 175 -1.55 -4.64 22.06
CA VAL A 175 -0.76 -3.79 21.17
C VAL A 175 -0.88 -2.35 21.62
N GLU A 176 0.26 -1.69 21.83
CA GLU A 176 0.33 -0.26 22.08
C GLU A 176 0.17 0.51 20.75
N LEU A 177 -0.74 1.47 20.72
CA LEU A 177 -0.98 2.30 19.54
C LEU A 177 -0.06 3.52 19.58
N SER A 178 0.63 3.77 18.48
CA SER A 178 1.40 5.00 18.29
C SER A 178 0.46 6.19 18.05
N ARG A 179 0.85 7.37 18.50
CA ARG A 179 0.08 8.62 18.30
C ARG A 179 -0.07 8.97 16.80
N LYS A 180 0.94 8.63 15.99
CA LYS A 180 0.97 8.91 14.55
C LYS A 180 1.17 7.61 13.79
N ILE A 181 0.25 7.30 12.89
CA ILE A 181 0.21 6.01 12.18
C ILE A 181 0.15 6.24 10.66
N VAL A 182 0.94 5.46 9.92
CA VAL A 182 0.78 5.32 8.47
C VAL A 182 0.23 3.92 8.17
N ILE A 183 -1.00 3.82 7.72
CA ILE A 183 -1.54 2.56 7.19
C ILE A 183 -0.99 2.38 5.77
N VAL A 184 -0.29 1.27 5.55
CA VAL A 184 0.33 0.94 4.26
C VAL A 184 -0.46 -0.16 3.57
N ASP A 185 -0.88 0.09 2.33
CA ASP A 185 -1.51 -0.88 1.44
C ASP A 185 -0.69 -1.00 0.14
N ASP A 186 -0.96 -2.00 -0.67
CA ASP A 186 -0.32 -2.15 -1.97
C ASP A 186 -1.03 -1.31 -3.06
N ILE A 187 -2.37 -1.33 -3.10
CA ILE A 187 -3.19 -0.64 -4.10
C ILE A 187 -4.37 0.06 -3.43
N TYR A 188 -4.50 1.35 -3.69
CA TYR A 188 -5.68 2.10 -3.29
C TYR A 188 -6.64 2.25 -4.48
N THR A 189 -7.74 1.53 -4.51
CA THR A 189 -8.78 1.66 -5.55
C THR A 189 -9.90 2.58 -5.07
N THR A 190 -10.82 2.07 -4.29
CA THR A 190 -11.95 2.83 -3.73
C THR A 190 -11.65 3.45 -2.37
N GLY A 191 -10.62 2.97 -1.68
CA GLY A 191 -10.29 3.34 -0.31
C GLY A 191 -11.11 2.63 0.76
N SER A 192 -11.95 1.66 0.38
CA SER A 192 -12.84 0.96 1.31
C SER A 192 -12.08 0.19 2.39
N THR A 193 -10.98 -0.49 2.03
CA THR A 193 -10.10 -1.20 2.97
C THR A 193 -9.52 -0.23 4.01
N ILE A 194 -8.93 0.83 3.52
CA ILE A 194 -8.30 1.88 4.33
C ILE A 194 -9.31 2.54 5.27
N TYR A 195 -10.48 2.91 4.77
CA TYR A 195 -11.54 3.54 5.58
C TYR A 195 -11.94 2.67 6.77
N LYS A 196 -12.14 1.37 6.55
CA LYS A 196 -12.48 0.42 7.63
C LYS A 196 -11.41 0.33 8.71
N MET A 197 -10.14 0.46 8.36
CA MET A 197 -9.03 0.44 9.31
C MET A 197 -8.89 1.78 10.03
N VAL A 198 -9.05 2.91 9.31
CA VAL A 198 -9.04 4.25 9.91
C VAL A 198 -10.13 4.39 10.98
N GLN A 199 -11.33 3.84 10.74
CA GLN A 199 -12.40 3.84 11.74
C GLN A 199 -12.01 3.16 13.06
N LEU A 200 -11.19 2.11 13.03
CA LEU A 200 -10.72 1.42 14.23
C LEU A 200 -9.66 2.24 15.00
N LEU A 201 -9.01 3.19 14.33
CA LEU A 201 -8.00 4.09 14.91
C LEU A 201 -8.59 5.42 15.41
N GLN A 202 -9.91 5.63 15.32
CA GLN A 202 -10.58 6.79 15.93
C GLN A 202 -10.63 6.61 17.45
N LYS A 203 -9.47 6.77 18.11
CA LYS A 203 -9.25 6.61 19.54
C LYS A 203 -8.51 7.83 20.10
N PRO A 204 -8.69 8.18 21.39
CA PRO A 204 -8.05 9.34 22.00
C PRO A 204 -6.51 9.35 21.88
N ASP A 205 -5.91 8.16 21.89
CA ASP A 205 -4.46 8.00 21.86
C ASP A 205 -3.86 8.17 20.45
N VAL A 206 -4.67 8.18 19.40
CA VAL A 206 -4.23 8.36 18.01
C VAL A 206 -4.54 9.75 17.53
N GLU A 207 -3.50 10.54 17.29
CA GLU A 207 -3.61 11.95 16.87
C GLU A 207 -3.73 12.12 15.36
N GLU A 208 -2.98 11.31 14.63
CA GLU A 208 -2.89 11.48 13.17
C GLU A 208 -2.76 10.14 12.45
N VAL A 209 -3.57 9.97 11.42
CA VAL A 209 -3.50 8.81 10.52
C VAL A 209 -3.28 9.28 9.09
N VAL A 210 -2.16 8.89 8.53
CA VAL A 210 -1.83 9.00 7.10
C VAL A 210 -2.00 7.62 6.48
N THR A 211 -2.28 7.56 5.21
CA THR A 211 -2.38 6.28 4.49
C THR A 211 -1.49 6.31 3.25
N PHE A 212 -0.93 5.17 2.90
CA PHE A 212 -0.01 5.05 1.78
C PHE A 212 -0.35 3.81 0.95
N SER A 213 -0.19 3.91 -0.37
CA SER A 213 -0.14 2.74 -1.26
C SER A 213 0.93 2.91 -2.35
N LEU A 214 1.45 1.79 -2.86
CA LEU A 214 2.38 1.83 -3.97
C LEU A 214 1.69 2.35 -5.23
N ALA A 215 0.45 1.92 -5.49
CA ALA A 215 -0.30 2.30 -6.68
C ALA A 215 -1.75 2.75 -6.37
N ARG A 216 -2.27 3.62 -7.25
CA ARG A 216 -3.63 4.11 -7.23
C ARG A 216 -4.22 4.22 -8.65
#